data_c9de049c7b07f7bac2ed37bfffd107e8
#
_entry.id   c9de049c7b07f7bac2ed37bfffd107e8
#
_cell.length_a   1.000
_cell.length_b   1.000
_cell.length_c   1.000
_cell.angle_alpha   90.00
_cell.angle_beta   90.00
_cell.angle_gamma   90.00
#
_symmetry.space_group_name_H-M   'P 1'
#
loop_
_entity.id
_entity.type
_entity.pdbx_description
1 polymer ?
#
loop_
_entity_poly.entity_id
_entity_poly.type
_entity_poly.pdbx_seq_one_letter_code
_entity_poly.pdbx_strand_id
1 'polypeptide(L)'
;LRNKSEIDYEKTSELLYKLISQAINKFRKEFNNEQVKNIVMMYKKELATEIYNQMLKHFVRNEGIIKEEVFAEKPINYQSNYTYNIKKNLFDNYDSDRDGRITSILFDGIKRGVFDTAKFDSVPELQLAKIVERETNFVEKWLRPSPIDFNITYNDGKSYEPDFVIETAKIIYLVEVKGDDKLNDPDVLAKKQKSIEYCKLVSKWAEETGNKKWIHIFIPASKISSISTFKYLSEYYAVE
;
A
#
# COMPACT_ATOMS: atom_id res chain seq x y z
N LEU A 1 2.81 20.52 12.05
CA LEU A 1 1.46 20.45 11.46
C LEU A 1 1.51 20.19 9.95
N ARG A 2 2.45 20.79 9.22
CA ARG A 2 2.59 20.67 7.76
C ARG A 2 2.73 19.22 7.25
N ASN A 3 3.16 18.28 8.09
CA ASN A 3 3.39 16.87 7.74
C ASN A 3 2.25 15.95 8.21
N LYS A 4 1.08 16.49 8.55
CA LYS A 4 -0.11 15.71 8.89
C LYS A 4 -0.93 15.53 7.63
N SER A 5 -1.21 14.27 7.27
CA SER A 5 -1.93 13.89 6.03
C SER A 5 -3.32 14.49 5.92
N GLU A 6 -3.95 14.77 7.07
CA GLU A 6 -5.29 15.34 7.14
C GLU A 6 -5.32 16.87 6.97
N ILE A 7 -4.14 17.51 6.89
CA ILE A 7 -4.02 18.97 6.74
C ILE A 7 -3.59 19.31 5.32
N ASP A 8 -4.51 19.76 4.51
CA ASP A 8 -4.21 20.47 3.28
C ASP A 8 -3.71 21.88 3.66
N TYR A 9 -2.38 22.04 3.73
CA TYR A 9 -1.75 23.28 4.18
C TYR A 9 -2.13 24.49 3.29
N GLU A 10 -2.30 24.30 2.01
CA GLU A 10 -2.65 25.38 1.09
C GLU A 10 -4.04 25.93 1.40
N LYS A 11 -4.99 25.06 1.71
CA LYS A 11 -6.37 25.45 2.05
C LYS A 11 -6.57 25.87 3.50
N THR A 12 -5.73 25.39 4.42
CA THR A 12 -5.93 25.55 5.87
C THR A 12 -4.90 26.46 6.54
N SER A 13 -3.92 26.98 5.80
CA SER A 13 -2.85 27.82 6.36
C SER A 13 -3.37 29.03 7.14
N GLU A 14 -4.38 29.76 6.64
CA GLU A 14 -4.97 30.90 7.33
C GLU A 14 -5.60 30.51 8.67
N LEU A 15 -6.31 29.38 8.71
CA LEU A 15 -6.90 28.85 9.93
C LEU A 15 -5.81 28.47 10.94
N LEU A 16 -4.75 27.79 10.48
CA LEU A 16 -3.59 27.43 11.31
C LEU A 16 -2.93 28.67 11.93
N TYR A 17 -2.66 29.70 11.13
CA TYR A 17 -2.10 30.95 11.63
C TYR A 17 -3.03 31.63 12.64
N LYS A 18 -4.33 31.61 12.42
CA LYS A 18 -5.32 32.15 13.35
C LYS A 18 -5.30 31.40 14.70
N LEU A 19 -5.28 30.08 14.67
CA LEU A 19 -5.24 29.25 15.89
C LEU A 19 -3.92 29.43 16.66
N ILE A 20 -2.79 29.47 15.97
CA ILE A 20 -1.49 29.77 16.57
C ILE A 20 -1.49 31.14 17.23
N SER A 21 -2.00 32.15 16.54
CA SER A 21 -2.11 33.51 17.06
C SER A 21 -2.98 33.59 18.31
N GLN A 22 -4.11 32.88 18.33
CA GLN A 22 -4.99 32.78 19.50
C GLN A 22 -4.28 32.13 20.68
N ALA A 23 -3.55 31.03 20.46
CA ALA A 23 -2.78 30.36 21.52
C ALA A 23 -1.70 31.28 22.10
N ILE A 24 -0.92 31.95 21.24
CA ILE A 24 0.11 32.90 21.66
C ILE A 24 -0.50 34.08 22.45
N ASN A 25 -1.62 34.64 21.99
CA ASN A 25 -2.29 35.74 22.67
C ASN A 25 -2.84 35.33 24.04
N LYS A 26 -3.24 34.07 24.22
CA LYS A 26 -3.63 33.56 25.54
C LYS A 26 -2.44 33.55 26.51
N PHE A 27 -1.26 33.11 26.07
CA PHE A 27 -0.05 33.17 26.91
C PHE A 27 0.38 34.63 27.23
N ARG A 28 0.25 35.56 26.27
CA ARG A 28 0.58 36.96 26.48
C ARG A 28 -0.26 37.69 27.52
N LYS A 29 -1.38 37.10 27.95
CA LYS A 29 -2.18 37.67 29.08
C LYS A 29 -1.54 37.38 30.45
N GLU A 30 -0.72 36.34 30.54
CA GLU A 30 -0.16 35.85 31.80
C GLU A 30 1.36 36.00 31.87
N PHE A 31 2.04 36.05 30.72
CA PHE A 31 3.49 36.04 30.59
C PHE A 31 3.98 37.19 29.71
N ASN A 32 5.20 37.67 29.97
CA ASN A 32 5.86 38.64 29.12
C ASN A 32 6.34 38.01 27.79
N ASN A 33 6.71 38.83 26.82
CA ASN A 33 7.08 38.39 25.47
C ASN A 33 8.27 37.40 25.46
N GLU A 34 9.26 37.56 26.34
CA GLU A 34 10.41 36.67 26.42
C GLU A 34 10.03 35.30 26.98
N GLN A 35 9.22 35.29 28.01
CA GLN A 35 8.66 34.06 28.59
C GLN A 35 7.80 33.32 27.57
N VAL A 36 6.93 34.00 26.85
CA VAL A 36 6.09 33.40 25.77
C VAL A 36 6.97 32.78 24.70
N LYS A 37 8.05 33.47 24.27
CA LYS A 37 8.99 32.92 23.30
C LYS A 37 9.62 31.63 23.81
N ASN A 38 10.07 31.60 25.06
CA ASN A 38 10.69 30.43 25.67
C ASN A 38 9.70 29.27 25.81
N ILE A 39 8.46 29.55 26.24
CA ILE A 39 7.36 28.55 26.31
C ILE A 39 7.12 27.93 24.91
N VAL A 40 6.97 28.75 23.89
CA VAL A 40 6.72 28.28 22.51
C VAL A 40 7.90 27.47 21.98
N MET A 41 9.15 27.88 22.27
CA MET A 41 10.33 27.11 21.84
C MET A 41 10.45 25.77 22.56
N MET A 42 10.15 25.73 23.85
CA MET A 42 10.30 24.56 24.70
C MET A 42 9.21 23.52 24.44
N TYR A 43 7.97 23.98 24.24
CA TYR A 43 6.78 23.12 24.11
C TYR A 43 6.17 23.12 22.67
N LYS A 44 6.98 23.39 21.66
CA LYS A 44 6.48 23.51 20.28
C LYS A 44 5.77 22.27 19.74
N LYS A 45 6.19 21.06 20.17
CA LYS A 45 5.57 19.80 19.74
C LYS A 45 4.21 19.59 20.40
N GLU A 46 4.15 19.83 21.69
CA GLU A 46 2.94 19.71 22.52
C GLU A 46 1.89 20.74 22.07
N LEU A 47 2.30 21.99 21.86
CA LEU A 47 1.44 23.05 21.34
C LEU A 47 0.92 22.72 19.93
N ALA A 48 1.77 22.18 19.07
CA ALA A 48 1.33 21.75 17.73
C ALA A 48 0.33 20.59 17.81
N THR A 49 0.53 19.65 18.74
CA THR A 49 -0.40 18.54 18.96
C THR A 49 -1.74 19.03 19.50
N GLU A 50 -1.75 19.97 20.45
CA GLU A 50 -2.98 20.52 20.99
C GLU A 50 -3.76 21.31 19.95
N ILE A 51 -3.10 22.15 19.16
CA ILE A 51 -3.74 22.89 18.05
C ILE A 51 -4.35 21.91 17.05
N TYR A 52 -3.64 20.83 16.71
CA TYR A 52 -4.15 19.79 15.85
C TYR A 52 -5.36 19.07 16.41
N ASN A 53 -5.33 18.69 17.69
CA ASN A 53 -6.46 18.06 18.36
C ASN A 53 -7.69 18.98 18.40
N GLN A 54 -7.50 20.28 18.62
CA GLN A 54 -8.59 21.25 18.57
C GLN A 54 -9.15 21.41 17.15
N MET A 55 -8.29 21.42 16.13
CA MET A 55 -8.75 21.41 14.74
C MET A 55 -9.62 20.18 14.45
N LEU A 56 -9.18 18.98 14.86
CA LEU A 56 -9.93 17.75 14.60
C LEU A 56 -11.32 17.75 15.23
N LYS A 57 -11.50 18.39 16.41
CA LYS A 57 -12.82 18.53 17.06
C LYS A 57 -13.80 19.38 16.23
N HIS A 58 -13.29 20.30 15.44
CA HIS A 58 -14.07 21.21 14.60
C HIS A 58 -13.99 20.86 13.11
N PHE A 59 -13.30 19.78 12.78
CA PHE A 59 -13.19 19.33 11.41
C PHE A 59 -14.51 18.69 10.99
N VAL A 60 -15.36 19.46 10.34
CA VAL A 60 -16.52 18.92 9.66
C VAL A 60 -16.02 18.36 8.33
N ARG A 61 -15.88 17.03 8.23
CA ARG A 61 -15.81 16.37 6.92
C ARG A 61 -17.15 16.71 6.23
N ASN A 62 -17.12 17.59 5.26
CA ASN A 62 -18.12 17.47 4.21
C ASN A 62 -17.80 16.14 3.53
N GLU A 63 -18.59 15.11 3.83
CA GLU A 63 -18.65 13.92 3.02
C GLU A 63 -19.22 14.34 1.66
N GLY A 64 -18.36 14.95 0.86
CA GLY A 64 -18.62 15.08 -0.56
C GLY A 64 -18.82 13.65 -1.06
N ILE A 65 -19.80 13.42 -1.92
CA ILE A 65 -19.95 12.15 -2.61
C ILE A 65 -18.64 11.96 -3.38
N ILE A 66 -17.75 11.11 -2.85
CA ILE A 66 -16.53 10.74 -3.55
C ILE A 66 -17.00 9.87 -4.71
N LYS A 67 -17.01 10.45 -5.90
CA LYS A 67 -17.15 9.69 -7.13
C LYS A 67 -15.77 9.10 -7.44
N GLU A 68 -15.67 7.82 -7.30
CA GLU A 68 -14.52 7.09 -7.79
C GLU A 68 -14.70 6.89 -9.30
N GLU A 69 -13.71 7.32 -10.08
CA GLU A 69 -13.72 7.18 -11.54
C GLU A 69 -12.44 6.44 -11.97
N VAL A 70 -12.58 5.51 -12.91
CA VAL A 70 -11.44 4.85 -13.54
C VAL A 70 -11.01 5.71 -14.72
N PHE A 71 -9.82 6.29 -14.64
CA PHE A 71 -9.20 6.98 -15.76
C PHE A 71 -8.53 6.00 -16.70
N ALA A 72 -8.22 6.48 -17.92
CA ALA A 72 -7.55 5.70 -18.96
C ALA A 72 -6.29 4.96 -18.44
N GLU A 73 -6.02 3.81 -19.02
CA GLU A 73 -4.89 2.97 -18.71
C GLU A 73 -3.56 3.74 -18.75
N LYS A 74 -2.80 3.60 -17.69
CA LYS A 74 -1.43 4.12 -17.64
C LYS A 74 -0.49 2.96 -17.87
N PRO A 75 0.39 3.00 -18.89
CA PRO A 75 1.35 1.93 -19.13
C PRO A 75 2.33 1.83 -17.96
N ILE A 76 2.62 0.62 -17.52
CA ILE A 76 3.64 0.32 -16.53
C ILE A 76 4.98 0.29 -17.26
N ASN A 77 5.78 1.32 -17.08
CA ASN A 77 7.07 1.48 -17.78
C ASN A 77 8.27 1.49 -16.83
N TYR A 78 8.04 1.35 -15.54
CA TYR A 78 9.06 1.57 -14.54
C TYR A 78 9.38 0.30 -13.76
N GLN A 79 10.65 -0.08 -13.77
CA GLN A 79 11.20 -1.04 -12.81
C GLN A 79 11.97 -0.29 -11.75
N SER A 80 11.70 -0.58 -10.47
CA SER A 80 12.45 0.01 -9.36
C SER A 80 13.94 -0.30 -9.50
N ASN A 81 14.80 0.71 -9.32
CA ASN A 81 16.24 0.51 -9.19
C ASN A 81 16.50 -0.15 -7.84
N TYR A 82 16.68 -1.47 -7.85
CA TYR A 82 16.90 -2.23 -6.64
C TYR A 82 18.36 -2.13 -6.15
N THR A 83 18.52 -1.72 -4.90
CA THR A 83 19.76 -2.03 -4.18
C THR A 83 19.71 -3.48 -3.70
N TYR A 84 20.74 -4.27 -3.98
CA TYR A 84 20.81 -5.67 -3.58
C TYR A 84 22.26 -6.07 -3.26
N ASN A 85 22.41 -7.08 -2.39
CA ASN A 85 23.72 -7.62 -2.03
C ASN A 85 24.06 -8.86 -2.88
N ILE A 86 23.04 -9.65 -3.22
CA ILE A 86 23.19 -10.93 -3.93
C ILE A 86 22.15 -10.97 -5.05
N LYS A 87 22.53 -11.57 -6.18
CA LYS A 87 21.63 -11.92 -7.27
C LYS A 87 21.50 -13.42 -7.35
N LYS A 88 20.27 -13.93 -7.45
CA LYS A 88 19.96 -15.38 -7.52
C LYS A 88 18.88 -15.64 -8.57
N ASN A 89 18.88 -16.85 -9.13
CA ASN A 89 17.75 -17.28 -9.95
C ASN A 89 16.52 -17.50 -9.06
N LEU A 90 15.33 -17.19 -9.60
CA LEU A 90 14.06 -17.34 -8.89
C LEU A 90 13.88 -18.75 -8.31
N PHE A 91 14.32 -19.78 -9.04
CA PHE A 91 14.17 -21.18 -8.64
C PHE A 91 15.28 -21.72 -7.75
N ASP A 92 16.33 -20.94 -7.50
CA ASP A 92 17.37 -21.33 -6.56
C ASP A 92 16.80 -21.50 -5.14
N ASN A 93 17.44 -22.40 -4.39
CA ASN A 93 17.09 -22.55 -2.99
C ASN A 93 17.58 -21.34 -2.19
N TYR A 94 16.64 -20.69 -1.53
CA TYR A 94 16.91 -19.66 -0.54
C TYR A 94 17.19 -20.29 0.82
N ASP A 95 18.27 -19.84 1.46
CA ASP A 95 18.67 -20.22 2.80
C ASP A 95 19.12 -18.95 3.56
N SER A 96 18.41 -18.59 4.64
CA SER A 96 18.66 -17.36 5.39
C SER A 96 20.07 -17.29 5.99
N ASP A 97 20.63 -18.43 6.40
CA ASP A 97 21.94 -18.48 7.05
C ASP A 97 23.08 -18.26 6.05
N ARG A 98 22.89 -18.73 4.83
CA ARG A 98 23.85 -18.58 3.74
C ARG A 98 23.66 -17.28 2.96
N ASP A 99 22.41 -16.95 2.62
CA ASP A 99 22.06 -15.92 1.67
C ASP A 99 21.70 -14.58 2.35
N GLY A 100 21.54 -14.60 3.68
CA GLY A 100 21.13 -13.42 4.45
C GLY A 100 19.63 -13.10 4.29
N ARG A 101 19.29 -11.82 4.49
CA ARG A 101 17.89 -11.39 4.43
C ARG A 101 17.35 -11.46 3.01
N ILE A 102 16.17 -12.03 2.83
CA ILE A 102 15.50 -12.13 1.52
C ILE A 102 15.34 -10.76 0.86
N THR A 103 15.07 -9.72 1.64
CA THR A 103 14.94 -8.32 1.16
C THR A 103 16.21 -7.75 0.56
N SER A 104 17.38 -8.38 0.75
CA SER A 104 18.65 -7.98 0.16
C SER A 104 19.00 -8.73 -1.11
N ILE A 105 18.13 -9.62 -1.58
CA ILE A 105 18.36 -10.47 -2.75
C ILE A 105 17.54 -9.97 -3.93
N LEU A 106 18.18 -9.84 -5.09
CA LEU A 106 17.50 -9.64 -6.36
C LEU A 106 17.35 -10.98 -7.06
N PHE A 107 16.13 -11.37 -7.37
CA PHE A 107 15.84 -12.61 -8.09
C PHE A 107 15.69 -12.34 -9.58
N ASP A 108 16.32 -13.18 -10.41
CA ASP A 108 16.20 -13.16 -11.87
C ASP A 108 15.65 -14.49 -12.42
N GLY A 109 15.71 -14.66 -13.74
CA GLY A 109 15.18 -15.84 -14.41
C GLY A 109 13.66 -15.84 -14.54
N ILE A 110 13.02 -14.70 -14.33
CA ILE A 110 11.60 -14.48 -14.46
C ILE A 110 11.26 -14.35 -15.96
N LYS A 111 10.32 -15.16 -16.44
CA LYS A 111 9.91 -15.18 -17.86
C LYS A 111 8.49 -14.66 -18.06
N ARG A 112 7.62 -14.79 -17.03
CA ARG A 112 6.22 -14.35 -17.07
C ARG A 112 5.98 -13.07 -16.30
N GLY A 113 6.97 -12.58 -15.57
CA GLY A 113 6.91 -11.26 -14.98
C GLY A 113 6.86 -10.17 -16.04
N VAL A 114 6.21 -9.04 -15.74
CA VAL A 114 6.32 -7.82 -16.53
C VAL A 114 7.78 -7.34 -16.55
N PHE A 115 8.52 -7.62 -15.48
CA PHE A 115 9.96 -7.41 -15.40
C PHE A 115 10.70 -8.75 -15.21
N ASP A 116 11.93 -8.83 -15.69
CA ASP A 116 12.80 -10.00 -15.64
C ASP A 116 13.46 -10.24 -14.27
N THR A 117 13.32 -9.27 -13.38
CA THR A 117 13.86 -9.33 -12.01
C THR A 117 12.84 -8.84 -10.99
N ALA A 118 12.91 -9.37 -9.76
CA ALA A 118 12.08 -8.93 -8.65
C ALA A 118 12.78 -9.07 -7.30
N LYS A 119 12.31 -8.35 -6.29
CA LYS A 119 12.64 -8.53 -4.88
C LYS A 119 11.38 -8.95 -4.13
N PHE A 120 11.58 -9.66 -3.01
CA PHE A 120 10.49 -10.11 -2.15
C PHE A 120 10.76 -9.69 -0.71
N ASP A 121 9.67 -9.38 0.02
CA ASP A 121 9.75 -8.97 1.42
C ASP A 121 9.67 -10.18 2.36
N SER A 122 9.18 -11.31 1.87
CA SER A 122 9.01 -12.52 2.64
C SER A 122 9.23 -13.80 1.82
N VAL A 123 9.52 -14.90 2.52
CA VAL A 123 9.64 -16.23 1.89
C VAL A 123 8.33 -16.72 1.26
N PRO A 124 7.14 -16.53 1.87
CA PRO A 124 5.88 -16.87 1.22
C PRO A 124 5.66 -16.13 -0.11
N GLU A 125 6.04 -14.86 -0.23
CA GLU A 125 5.99 -14.14 -1.51
C GLU A 125 6.91 -14.74 -2.55
N LEU A 126 8.16 -15.08 -2.19
CA LEU A 126 9.07 -15.82 -3.07
C LEU A 126 8.48 -17.16 -3.53
N GLN A 127 7.83 -17.89 -2.63
CA GLN A 127 7.19 -19.16 -2.99
C GLN A 127 6.01 -18.94 -3.93
N LEU A 128 5.18 -17.92 -3.70
CA LEU A 128 4.09 -17.58 -4.60
C LEU A 128 4.62 -17.21 -5.99
N ALA A 129 5.68 -16.41 -6.08
CA ALA A 129 6.34 -16.09 -7.35
C ALA A 129 6.80 -17.34 -8.10
N LYS A 130 7.40 -18.31 -7.41
CA LYS A 130 7.78 -19.61 -8.00
C LYS A 130 6.58 -20.41 -8.52
N ILE A 131 5.46 -20.36 -7.81
CA ILE A 131 4.20 -21.01 -8.21
C ILE A 131 3.67 -20.39 -9.49
N VAL A 132 3.46 -19.07 -9.51
CA VAL A 132 2.88 -18.39 -10.67
C VAL A 132 3.77 -18.48 -11.90
N GLU A 133 5.10 -18.49 -11.73
CA GLU A 133 6.05 -18.65 -12.83
C GLU A 133 6.01 -20.04 -13.45
N ARG A 134 5.67 -21.09 -12.67
CA ARG A 134 5.52 -22.46 -13.14
C ARG A 134 4.21 -22.73 -13.88
N GLU A 135 3.14 -22.03 -13.54
CA GLU A 135 1.78 -22.30 -14.05
C GLU A 135 1.53 -21.70 -15.43
N THR A 136 2.29 -22.16 -16.40
CA THR A 136 2.28 -21.63 -17.78
C THR A 136 0.95 -21.78 -18.52
N ASN A 137 0.10 -22.70 -18.11
CA ASN A 137 -1.22 -22.95 -18.71
C ASN A 137 -2.34 -22.13 -18.07
N PHE A 138 -2.10 -21.47 -16.95
CA PHE A 138 -3.11 -20.71 -16.21
C PHE A 138 -2.71 -19.24 -16.06
N VAL A 139 -1.46 -18.95 -15.75
CA VAL A 139 -0.94 -17.59 -15.58
C VAL A 139 -0.35 -17.08 -16.90
N GLU A 140 -0.83 -15.96 -17.40
CA GLU A 140 -0.27 -15.30 -18.57
C GLU A 140 0.91 -14.41 -18.20
N LYS A 141 0.70 -13.53 -17.23
CA LYS A 141 1.70 -12.58 -16.72
C LYS A 141 1.52 -12.31 -15.24
N TRP A 142 2.54 -11.80 -14.61
CA TRP A 142 2.45 -11.29 -13.26
C TRP A 142 3.36 -10.08 -13.05
N LEU A 143 2.98 -9.25 -12.12
CA LEU A 143 3.71 -8.05 -11.72
C LEU A 143 3.82 -8.02 -10.19
N ARG A 144 4.99 -7.68 -9.68
CA ARG A 144 5.14 -7.15 -8.34
C ARG A 144 5.11 -5.62 -8.45
N PRO A 145 4.04 -4.96 -8.01
CA PRO A 145 3.90 -3.52 -8.16
C PRO A 145 4.97 -2.74 -7.43
N SER A 146 5.27 -1.56 -7.91
CA SER A 146 6.06 -0.57 -7.19
C SER A 146 5.17 0.58 -6.72
N PRO A 147 5.55 1.31 -5.66
CA PRO A 147 4.81 2.46 -5.15
C PRO A 147 4.53 3.55 -6.21
N ILE A 148 5.38 3.62 -7.24
CA ILE A 148 5.27 4.61 -8.32
C ILE A 148 4.22 4.20 -9.36
N ASP A 149 4.12 2.89 -9.62
CA ASP A 149 3.26 2.37 -10.68
C ASP A 149 1.85 2.06 -10.19
N PHE A 150 1.73 1.53 -8.99
CA PHE A 150 0.47 1.03 -8.48
C PHE A 150 0.38 1.11 -6.96
N ASN A 151 -0.57 1.90 -6.47
CA ASN A 151 -0.89 1.94 -5.05
C ASN A 151 -2.40 2.12 -4.85
N ILE A 152 -2.90 1.63 -3.73
CA ILE A 152 -4.30 1.76 -3.32
C ILE A 152 -4.35 2.63 -2.07
N THR A 153 -5.13 3.70 -2.12
CA THR A 153 -5.34 4.58 -0.98
C THR A 153 -6.42 4.03 -0.06
N TYR A 154 -6.14 4.00 1.24
CA TYR A 154 -7.06 3.55 2.30
C TYR A 154 -6.90 4.44 3.54
N ASN A 155 -7.81 4.32 4.53
CA ASN A 155 -7.73 5.00 5.83
C ASN A 155 -7.11 6.41 5.80
N ASP A 156 -7.90 7.40 5.38
CA ASP A 156 -7.54 8.83 5.47
C ASP A 156 -6.25 9.23 4.74
N GLY A 157 -5.98 8.61 3.61
CA GLY A 157 -4.87 8.99 2.74
C GLY A 157 -3.61 8.13 2.90
N LYS A 158 -3.64 7.09 3.71
CA LYS A 158 -2.61 6.05 3.66
C LYS A 158 -2.72 5.30 2.33
N SER A 159 -1.60 4.87 1.79
CA SER A 159 -1.56 4.02 0.61
C SER A 159 -0.72 2.78 0.86
N TYR A 160 -0.99 1.74 0.11
CA TYR A 160 -0.20 0.52 0.10
C TYR A 160 -0.15 -0.06 -1.32
N GLU A 161 0.86 -0.86 -1.57
CA GLU A 161 1.03 -1.65 -2.77
C GLU A 161 0.58 -3.09 -2.50
N PRO A 162 -0.25 -3.71 -3.37
CA PRO A 162 -0.51 -5.14 -3.29
C PRO A 162 0.77 -5.93 -3.61
N ASP A 163 0.89 -7.13 -3.04
CA ASP A 163 2.09 -7.94 -3.23
C ASP A 163 2.25 -8.40 -4.69
N PHE A 164 1.14 -8.74 -5.37
CA PHE A 164 1.16 -9.14 -6.78
C PHE A 164 -0.09 -8.67 -7.53
N VAL A 165 0.09 -8.44 -8.83
CA VAL A 165 -0.97 -8.44 -9.82
C VAL A 165 -0.71 -9.61 -10.77
N ILE A 166 -1.67 -10.54 -10.89
CA ILE A 166 -1.50 -11.78 -11.67
C ILE A 166 -2.59 -11.86 -12.72
N GLU A 167 -2.20 -11.93 -13.96
CA GLU A 167 -3.08 -11.99 -15.11
C GLU A 167 -3.26 -13.42 -15.62
N THR A 168 -4.49 -13.82 -15.82
CA THR A 168 -4.90 -15.06 -16.50
C THR A 168 -5.68 -14.75 -17.77
N ALA A 169 -6.11 -15.75 -18.51
CA ALA A 169 -6.88 -15.55 -19.73
C ALA A 169 -8.17 -14.73 -19.54
N LYS A 170 -8.79 -14.77 -18.36
CA LYS A 170 -10.11 -14.14 -18.12
C LYS A 170 -10.11 -13.13 -16.97
N ILE A 171 -9.21 -13.26 -16.04
CA ILE A 171 -9.23 -12.55 -14.77
C ILE A 171 -7.86 -11.97 -14.47
N ILE A 172 -7.85 -10.77 -13.90
CA ILE A 172 -6.68 -10.18 -13.25
C ILE A 172 -6.88 -10.27 -11.75
N TYR A 173 -5.94 -10.88 -11.06
CA TYR A 173 -5.98 -11.06 -9.62
C TYR A 173 -5.09 -10.04 -8.93
N LEU A 174 -5.67 -9.33 -7.97
CA LEU A 174 -4.96 -8.47 -7.02
C LEU A 174 -4.67 -9.29 -5.78
N VAL A 175 -3.41 -9.61 -5.52
CA VAL A 175 -3.03 -10.63 -4.52
C VAL A 175 -2.26 -10.00 -3.39
N GLU A 176 -2.66 -10.37 -2.16
CA GLU A 176 -1.98 -10.02 -0.91
C GLU A 176 -1.66 -11.30 -0.14
N VAL A 177 -0.41 -11.44 0.29
CA VAL A 177 0.08 -12.53 1.14
C VAL A 177 0.27 -12.01 2.56
N LYS A 178 -0.27 -12.69 3.55
CA LYS A 178 -0.20 -12.20 4.93
C LYS A 178 0.16 -13.30 5.91
N GLY A 179 1.04 -12.96 6.87
CA GLY A 179 1.33 -13.83 8.01
C GLY A 179 0.06 -14.18 8.79
N ASP A 180 -0.05 -15.41 9.23
CA ASP A 180 -1.25 -15.93 9.89
C ASP A 180 -1.57 -15.20 11.18
N ASP A 181 -0.57 -14.67 11.86
CA ASP A 181 -0.68 -13.83 13.06
C ASP A 181 -1.31 -12.45 12.83
N LYS A 182 -1.34 -11.99 11.57
CA LYS A 182 -1.81 -10.65 11.18
C LYS A 182 -3.14 -10.65 10.42
N LEU A 183 -3.78 -11.80 10.23
CA LEU A 183 -5.01 -11.91 9.44
C LEU A 183 -6.17 -11.07 10.00
N ASN A 184 -6.19 -10.85 11.33
CA ASN A 184 -7.22 -10.08 12.03
C ASN A 184 -6.74 -8.68 12.46
N ASP A 185 -5.56 -8.24 12.02
CA ASP A 185 -5.06 -6.90 12.29
C ASP A 185 -6.00 -5.86 11.63
N PRO A 186 -6.46 -4.83 12.36
CA PRO A 186 -7.38 -3.82 11.81
C PRO A 186 -6.84 -3.10 10.57
N ASP A 187 -5.54 -2.81 10.49
CA ASP A 187 -4.93 -2.17 9.32
C ASP A 187 -4.93 -3.13 8.11
N VAL A 188 -4.67 -4.42 8.35
CA VAL A 188 -4.73 -5.45 7.32
C VAL A 188 -6.16 -5.65 6.80
N LEU A 189 -7.15 -5.66 7.69
CA LEU A 189 -8.56 -5.76 7.31
C LEU A 189 -9.02 -4.53 6.50
N ALA A 190 -8.57 -3.33 6.87
CA ALA A 190 -8.88 -2.10 6.12
C ALA A 190 -8.27 -2.13 4.70
N LYS A 191 -7.03 -2.59 4.55
CA LYS A 191 -6.40 -2.81 3.23
C LYS A 191 -7.17 -3.82 2.39
N LYS A 192 -7.51 -4.96 2.99
CA LYS A 192 -8.32 -6.01 2.35
C LYS A 192 -9.66 -5.46 1.84
N GLN A 193 -10.39 -4.75 2.69
CA GLN A 193 -11.67 -4.14 2.32
C GLN A 193 -11.51 -3.17 1.13
N LYS A 194 -10.49 -2.32 1.18
CA LYS A 194 -10.23 -1.35 0.11
C LYS A 194 -9.78 -2.02 -1.20
N SER A 195 -9.06 -3.12 -1.12
CA SER A 195 -8.71 -3.94 -2.30
C SER A 195 -9.94 -4.54 -2.98
N ILE A 196 -10.90 -5.01 -2.18
CA ILE A 196 -12.18 -5.55 -2.69
C ILE A 196 -12.96 -4.44 -3.40
N GLU A 197 -13.08 -3.27 -2.78
CA GLU A 197 -13.76 -2.10 -3.37
C GLU A 197 -13.10 -1.69 -4.68
N TYR A 198 -11.77 -1.62 -4.70
CA TYR A 198 -10.99 -1.33 -5.91
C TYR A 198 -11.27 -2.34 -7.03
N CYS A 199 -11.22 -3.65 -6.73
CA CYS A 199 -11.49 -4.69 -7.71
C CYS A 199 -12.93 -4.62 -8.25
N LYS A 200 -13.92 -4.29 -7.42
CA LYS A 200 -15.31 -4.08 -7.85
C LYS A 200 -15.45 -2.91 -8.81
N LEU A 201 -14.83 -1.77 -8.46
CA LEU A 201 -14.85 -0.57 -9.30
C LEU A 201 -14.21 -0.82 -10.67
N VAL A 202 -13.00 -1.40 -10.68
CA VAL A 202 -12.27 -1.67 -11.92
C VAL A 202 -12.95 -2.75 -12.74
N SER A 203 -13.58 -3.76 -12.11
CA SER A 203 -14.35 -4.79 -12.82
C SER A 203 -15.55 -4.22 -13.54
N LYS A 204 -16.26 -3.26 -12.94
CA LYS A 204 -17.36 -2.57 -13.60
C LYS A 204 -16.90 -1.82 -14.85
N TRP A 205 -15.81 -1.06 -14.72
CA TRP A 205 -15.20 -0.39 -15.87
C TRP A 205 -14.71 -1.39 -16.94
N ALA A 206 -14.12 -2.51 -16.51
CA ALA A 206 -13.63 -3.55 -17.41
C ALA A 206 -14.77 -4.20 -18.19
N GLU A 207 -15.91 -4.44 -17.57
CA GLU A 207 -17.11 -4.95 -18.23
C GLU A 207 -17.63 -3.99 -19.31
N GLU A 208 -17.65 -2.69 -19.02
CA GLU A 208 -18.07 -1.63 -19.97
C GLU A 208 -17.11 -1.48 -21.14
N THR A 209 -15.83 -1.79 -20.97
CA THR A 209 -14.76 -1.59 -21.95
C THR A 209 -14.25 -2.88 -22.62
N GLY A 210 -14.83 -4.04 -22.25
CA GLY A 210 -14.42 -5.35 -22.78
C GLY A 210 -13.06 -5.84 -22.26
N ASN A 211 -12.63 -5.36 -21.09
CA ASN A 211 -11.41 -5.78 -20.41
C ASN A 211 -11.67 -6.94 -19.42
N LYS A 212 -10.60 -7.49 -18.83
CA LYS A 212 -10.68 -8.61 -17.88
C LYS A 212 -11.20 -8.16 -16.52
N LYS A 213 -12.06 -8.97 -15.90
CA LYS A 213 -12.54 -8.78 -14.53
C LYS A 213 -11.37 -8.81 -13.54
N TRP A 214 -11.46 -7.99 -12.47
CA TRP A 214 -10.49 -7.96 -11.37
C TRP A 214 -11.08 -8.64 -10.14
N ILE A 215 -10.28 -9.48 -9.47
CA ILE A 215 -10.67 -10.17 -8.23
C ILE A 215 -9.55 -10.03 -7.20
N HIS A 216 -9.91 -9.71 -5.97
CA HIS A 216 -8.96 -9.69 -4.86
C HIS A 216 -8.77 -11.09 -4.29
N ILE A 217 -7.51 -11.45 -4.00
CA ILE A 217 -7.14 -12.69 -3.32
C ILE A 217 -6.32 -12.32 -2.07
N PHE A 218 -6.70 -12.89 -0.94
CA PHE A 218 -6.01 -12.72 0.32
C PHE A 218 -5.53 -14.07 0.85
N ILE A 219 -4.24 -14.35 0.77
CA ILE A 219 -3.68 -15.67 1.03
C ILE A 219 -2.91 -15.69 2.36
N PRO A 220 -3.31 -16.53 3.33
CA PRO A 220 -2.49 -16.80 4.51
C PRO A 220 -1.16 -17.44 4.12
N ALA A 221 -0.05 -16.97 4.68
CA ALA A 221 1.30 -17.44 4.35
C ALA A 221 1.47 -18.96 4.52
N SER A 222 0.83 -19.55 5.54
CA SER A 222 0.86 -20.99 5.80
C SER A 222 0.21 -21.84 4.70
N LYS A 223 -0.57 -21.24 3.82
CA LYS A 223 -1.27 -21.94 2.73
C LYS A 223 -0.47 -21.99 1.43
N ILE A 224 0.66 -21.27 1.39
CA ILE A 224 1.56 -21.26 0.24
C ILE A 224 2.64 -22.32 0.48
N SER A 225 2.59 -23.39 -0.28
CA SER A 225 3.56 -24.50 -0.21
C SER A 225 4.10 -24.82 -1.61
N SER A 226 5.18 -25.56 -1.70
CA SER A 226 5.80 -25.95 -2.98
C SER A 226 4.90 -26.80 -3.89
N ILE A 227 3.87 -27.44 -3.32
CA ILE A 227 2.88 -28.26 -4.03
C ILE A 227 1.60 -27.51 -4.35
N SER A 228 1.43 -26.26 -3.85
CA SER A 228 0.27 -25.43 -4.17
C SER A 228 0.30 -25.02 -5.62
N THR A 229 -0.90 -24.81 -6.21
CA THR A 229 -1.07 -24.20 -7.52
C THR A 229 -1.76 -22.84 -7.36
N PHE A 230 -1.44 -21.89 -8.22
CA PHE A 230 -2.10 -20.59 -8.18
C PHE A 230 -3.58 -20.73 -8.55
N LYS A 231 -3.91 -21.63 -9.46
CA LYS A 231 -5.30 -21.95 -9.79
C LYS A 231 -6.09 -22.35 -8.53
N TYR A 232 -5.58 -23.29 -7.74
CA TYR A 232 -6.24 -23.70 -6.49
C TYR A 232 -6.33 -22.51 -5.50
N LEU A 233 -5.24 -21.78 -5.29
CA LEU A 233 -5.23 -20.63 -4.39
C LEU A 233 -6.23 -19.55 -4.82
N SER A 234 -6.35 -19.29 -6.12
CA SER A 234 -7.30 -18.32 -6.65
C SER A 234 -8.75 -18.75 -6.49
N GLU A 235 -9.05 -20.04 -6.63
CA GLU A 235 -10.40 -20.56 -6.44
C GLU A 235 -10.83 -20.55 -4.96
N TYR A 236 -9.89 -20.77 -4.04
CA TYR A 236 -10.20 -20.92 -2.62
C TYR A 236 -10.15 -19.59 -1.83
N TYR A 237 -9.28 -18.66 -2.21
CA TYR A 237 -9.05 -17.40 -1.48
C TYR A 237 -9.55 -16.15 -2.21
N ALA A 238 -10.22 -16.30 -3.34
CA ALA A 238 -10.88 -15.18 -4.00
C ALA A 238 -11.95 -14.57 -3.11
N VAL A 239 -12.00 -13.23 -3.10
CA VAL A 239 -13.01 -12.45 -2.38
C VAL A 239 -13.69 -11.53 -3.39
N GLU A 240 -15.00 -11.74 -3.60
CA GLU A 240 -15.85 -10.95 -4.51
C GLU A 240 -16.63 -9.85 -3.80
#